data_36d75068c699333fef3e35ae8bb89488
#
_entry.id   36d75068c699333fef3e35ae8bb89488
#
_cell.length_a   1.000
_cell.length_b   1.000
_cell.length_c   1.000
_cell.angle_alpha   90.00
_cell.angle_beta   90.00
_cell.angle_gamma   90.00
#
_symmetry.space_group_name_H-M   'P 1'
#
loop_
_entity.id
_entity.type
_entity.pdbx_description
1 polymer ?
#
loop_
_entity_poly.entity_id
_entity_poly.type
_entity_poly.pdbx_seq_one_letter_code
_entity_poly.pdbx_strand_id
1 'polypeptide(L)'
;MHGRLFDYPDPRRLDLRASVRAARSEWLVRVHLQRAAVPVQVIVDVSGSMRFGMRRTKLQVAADFVEALGYSAFRVGDQLGMLAFDTHACDDLFMPARYGRGVGNLLATMLRESASDAAGPGGMAGLKRAATALAGRQALIFLVSDFHWPLAELPAVLDLLVHAWVVPIVVWDAAEIAPPSGGPLLAVNDAESGRQRTLWLRGSVREHWREAVARRRAELARRFVERGMQPFYVESAFDPEAMSRYFLETIA
;
A
#
# COMPACT_ATOMS: atom_id res chain seq x y z
N MET A 1 -28.93 9.92 -14.47
CA MET A 1 -29.72 8.70 -14.68
C MET A 1 -31.09 8.91 -14.03
N HIS A 2 -32.18 8.38 -14.62
CA HIS A 2 -33.50 8.45 -13.99
C HIS A 2 -33.91 7.04 -13.57
N GLY A 3 -34.49 6.92 -12.37
CA GLY A 3 -35.12 5.72 -11.84
C GLY A 3 -36.61 5.97 -11.61
N ARG A 4 -37.37 4.93 -11.35
CA ARG A 4 -38.80 5.07 -11.01
C ARG A 4 -38.95 5.49 -9.55
N LEU A 5 -39.95 6.33 -9.25
CA LEU A 5 -40.23 6.75 -7.87
C LEU A 5 -40.52 5.55 -6.96
N PHE A 6 -41.07 4.48 -7.50
CA PHE A 6 -41.35 3.24 -6.75
C PHE A 6 -40.04 2.55 -6.28
N ASP A 7 -39.01 2.55 -7.12
CA ASP A 7 -37.71 1.91 -6.82
C ASP A 7 -36.84 2.80 -5.90
N TYR A 8 -37.06 4.10 -5.97
CA TYR A 8 -36.35 5.13 -5.19
C TYR A 8 -37.34 6.12 -4.57
N PRO A 9 -37.97 5.81 -3.44
CA PRO A 9 -39.11 6.52 -2.89
C PRO A 9 -38.71 7.85 -2.21
N ASP A 10 -38.03 8.74 -2.92
CA ASP A 10 -37.68 10.09 -2.47
C ASP A 10 -38.37 11.13 -3.37
N PRO A 11 -39.53 11.68 -2.96
CA PRO A 11 -40.29 12.64 -3.76
C PRO A 11 -39.52 13.97 -3.98
N ARG A 12 -38.49 14.28 -3.17
CA ARG A 12 -37.68 15.50 -3.33
C ARG A 12 -36.82 15.46 -4.59
N ARG A 13 -36.60 14.28 -5.14
CA ARG A 13 -35.80 14.04 -6.35
C ARG A 13 -36.66 13.85 -7.60
N LEU A 14 -37.95 14.10 -7.51
CA LEU A 14 -38.88 13.94 -8.64
C LEU A 14 -38.52 14.88 -9.78
N ASP A 15 -38.33 14.31 -10.98
CA ASP A 15 -38.12 15.07 -12.20
C ASP A 15 -39.43 15.12 -13.00
N LEU A 16 -40.24 16.17 -12.77
CA LEU A 16 -41.52 16.37 -13.42
C LEU A 16 -41.39 16.43 -14.94
N ARG A 17 -40.31 17.03 -15.47
CA ARG A 17 -40.11 17.13 -16.91
C ARG A 17 -39.83 15.78 -17.56
N ALA A 18 -39.00 14.97 -16.90
CA ALA A 18 -38.70 13.61 -17.36
C ALA A 18 -39.96 12.72 -17.23
N SER A 19 -40.71 12.83 -16.14
CA SER A 19 -41.93 12.06 -15.90
C SER A 19 -43.02 12.34 -16.93
N VAL A 20 -43.24 13.60 -17.30
CA VAL A 20 -44.23 13.98 -18.33
C VAL A 20 -43.82 13.52 -19.73
N ARG A 21 -42.51 13.40 -20.00
CA ARG A 21 -41.98 12.93 -21.30
C ARG A 21 -41.85 11.42 -21.40
N ALA A 22 -41.98 10.71 -20.29
CA ALA A 22 -41.92 9.27 -20.26
C ALA A 22 -43.06 8.65 -21.05
N ALA A 23 -42.78 7.70 -21.91
CA ALA A 23 -43.80 7.02 -22.74
C ALA A 23 -44.78 6.18 -21.94
N ARG A 24 -44.48 5.91 -20.69
CA ARG A 24 -45.36 5.31 -19.69
C ARG A 24 -45.58 6.33 -18.60
N SER A 25 -46.81 6.54 -18.12
CA SER A 25 -47.14 7.48 -17.05
C SER A 25 -46.51 7.09 -15.70
N GLU A 26 -45.19 7.11 -15.66
CA GLU A 26 -44.36 6.74 -14.50
C GLU A 26 -43.71 7.98 -13.92
N TRP A 27 -43.71 8.07 -12.60
CA TRP A 27 -43.01 9.11 -11.88
C TRP A 27 -41.50 8.79 -11.86
N LEU A 28 -40.71 9.65 -12.49
CA LEU A 28 -39.24 9.49 -12.57
C LEU A 28 -38.54 10.39 -11.56
N VAL A 29 -37.57 9.82 -10.85
CA VAL A 29 -36.72 10.54 -9.92
C VAL A 29 -35.28 10.60 -10.48
N ARG A 30 -34.61 11.70 -10.18
CA ARG A 30 -33.16 11.81 -10.47
C ARG A 30 -32.37 10.91 -9.54
N VAL A 31 -31.83 9.84 -10.06
CA VAL A 31 -30.90 8.99 -9.33
C VAL A 31 -29.51 9.57 -9.53
N HIS A 32 -29.00 10.23 -8.51
CA HIS A 32 -27.60 10.56 -8.41
C HIS A 32 -26.89 9.33 -7.83
N LEU A 33 -25.95 8.76 -8.56
CA LEU A 33 -24.97 7.86 -7.96
C LEU A 33 -24.19 8.71 -6.93
N GLN A 34 -24.61 8.65 -5.68
CA GLN A 34 -23.87 9.29 -4.61
C GLN A 34 -22.59 8.46 -4.45
N ARG A 35 -21.47 9.03 -4.87
CA ARG A 35 -20.18 8.42 -4.63
C ARG A 35 -19.97 8.40 -3.12
N ALA A 36 -20.04 7.23 -2.51
CA ALA A 36 -19.63 7.07 -1.12
C ALA A 36 -18.11 7.23 -1.08
N ALA A 37 -17.60 8.07 -0.17
CA ALA A 37 -16.18 8.19 0.06
C ALA A 37 -15.63 6.84 0.54
N VAL A 38 -14.61 6.34 -0.12
CA VAL A 38 -13.94 5.10 0.28
C VAL A 38 -12.87 5.44 1.32
N PRO A 39 -12.86 4.79 2.49
CA PRO A 39 -11.74 4.91 3.40
C PRO A 39 -10.53 4.19 2.80
N VAL A 40 -9.50 4.96 2.47
CA VAL A 40 -8.19 4.47 2.03
C VAL A 40 -7.26 4.44 3.24
N GLN A 41 -6.63 3.31 3.50
CA GLN A 41 -5.68 3.13 4.59
C GLN A 41 -4.33 2.68 4.04
N VAL A 42 -3.26 3.23 4.58
CA VAL A 42 -1.91 2.76 4.30
C VAL A 42 -1.36 2.11 5.55
N ILE A 43 -0.96 0.85 5.46
CA ILE A 43 -0.19 0.15 6.50
C ILE A 43 1.26 0.17 6.03
N VAL A 44 2.14 0.88 6.75
CA VAL A 44 3.53 1.10 6.34
C VAL A 44 4.49 0.44 7.31
N ASP A 45 5.39 -0.37 6.76
CA ASP A 45 6.55 -0.88 7.47
C ASP A 45 7.59 0.24 7.65
N VAL A 46 7.99 0.53 8.89
CA VAL A 46 8.99 1.54 9.23
C VAL A 46 10.22 0.93 9.91
N SER A 47 10.40 -0.39 9.78
CA SER A 47 11.53 -1.13 10.34
C SER A 47 12.88 -0.68 9.78
N GLY A 48 13.96 -1.16 10.40
CA GLY A 48 15.33 -0.82 10.04
C GLY A 48 15.65 -1.11 8.57
N SER A 49 15.12 -2.20 8.01
CA SER A 49 15.34 -2.55 6.60
C SER A 49 14.74 -1.53 5.63
N MET A 50 13.62 -0.87 5.98
CA MET A 50 13.00 0.18 5.17
C MET A 50 13.83 1.47 5.11
N ARG A 51 14.82 1.63 5.98
CA ARG A 51 15.76 2.77 5.99
C ARG A 51 16.94 2.56 5.05
N PHE A 52 17.07 1.37 4.44
CA PHE A 52 18.07 1.10 3.43
C PHE A 52 17.68 1.70 2.08
N GLY A 53 18.68 2.09 1.29
CA GLY A 53 18.58 2.53 -0.10
C GLY A 53 19.84 3.27 -0.54
N MET A 54 20.29 3.03 -1.76
CA MET A 54 21.54 3.61 -2.28
C MET A 54 21.43 5.12 -2.59
N ARG A 55 20.33 5.56 -3.13
CA ARG A 55 20.08 6.98 -3.45
C ARG A 55 19.02 7.57 -2.54
N ARG A 56 17.99 6.83 -2.28
CA ARG A 56 16.86 7.17 -1.44
C ARG A 56 16.50 5.94 -0.63
N THR A 57 16.12 6.13 0.62
CA THR A 57 15.67 5.01 1.45
C THR A 57 14.32 4.49 0.96
N LYS A 58 14.05 3.20 1.18
CA LYS A 58 12.74 2.61 0.85
C LYS A 58 11.60 3.36 1.56
N LEU A 59 11.85 3.87 2.76
CA LEU A 59 10.88 4.68 3.51
C LEU A 59 10.61 6.03 2.83
N GLN A 60 11.63 6.68 2.23
CA GLN A 60 11.41 7.89 1.42
C GLN A 60 10.59 7.60 0.17
N VAL A 61 10.81 6.44 -0.47
CA VAL A 61 10.02 5.99 -1.62
C VAL A 61 8.57 5.70 -1.21
N ALA A 62 8.36 5.08 -0.05
CA ALA A 62 7.03 4.88 0.53
C ALA A 62 6.34 6.22 0.84
N ALA A 63 7.08 7.22 1.34
CA ALA A 63 6.53 8.56 1.58
C ALA A 63 6.07 9.25 0.28
N ASP A 64 6.83 9.11 -0.82
CA ASP A 64 6.42 9.66 -2.12
C ASP A 64 5.14 8.98 -2.65
N PHE A 65 5.03 7.67 -2.46
CA PHE A 65 3.79 6.94 -2.77
C PHE A 65 2.61 7.48 -1.96
N VAL A 66 2.77 7.66 -0.64
CA VAL A 66 1.71 8.16 0.26
C VAL A 66 1.30 9.58 -0.11
N GLU A 67 2.25 10.44 -0.49
CA GLU A 67 1.99 11.81 -0.95
C GLU A 67 1.14 11.81 -2.23
N ALA A 68 1.53 11.02 -3.24
CA ALA A 68 0.80 10.88 -4.49
C ALA A 68 -0.59 10.26 -4.29
N LEU A 69 -0.70 9.24 -3.43
CA LEU A 69 -1.98 8.63 -3.05
C LEU A 69 -2.91 9.64 -2.39
N GLY A 70 -2.37 10.49 -1.49
CA GLY A 70 -3.15 11.52 -0.82
C GLY A 70 -3.70 12.59 -1.77
N TYR A 71 -2.93 12.96 -2.78
CA TYR A 71 -3.41 13.83 -3.85
C TYR A 71 -4.55 13.18 -4.64
N SER A 72 -4.41 11.91 -4.99
CA SER A 72 -5.42 11.15 -5.72
C SER A 72 -6.71 10.97 -4.91
N ALA A 73 -6.59 10.56 -3.64
CA ALA A 73 -7.72 10.39 -2.72
C ALA A 73 -8.50 11.70 -2.54
N PHE A 74 -7.80 12.81 -2.33
CA PHE A 74 -8.42 14.14 -2.23
C PHE A 74 -9.20 14.49 -3.49
N ARG A 75 -8.65 14.26 -4.69
CA ARG A 75 -9.30 14.59 -5.96
C ARG A 75 -10.58 13.82 -6.21
N VAL A 76 -10.67 12.59 -5.74
CA VAL A 76 -11.86 11.75 -5.92
C VAL A 76 -12.83 11.81 -4.75
N GLY A 77 -12.48 12.53 -3.67
CA GLY A 77 -13.33 12.70 -2.48
C GLY A 77 -13.20 11.59 -1.45
N ASP A 78 -12.15 10.78 -1.53
CA ASP A 78 -11.88 9.69 -0.59
C ASP A 78 -11.13 10.17 0.66
N GLN A 79 -11.19 9.36 1.71
CA GLN A 79 -10.49 9.62 2.96
C GLN A 79 -9.16 8.85 2.97
N LEU A 80 -8.09 9.46 3.49
CA LEU A 80 -6.80 8.79 3.64
C LEU A 80 -6.37 8.74 5.10
N GLY A 81 -5.93 7.57 5.55
CA GLY A 81 -5.34 7.33 6.86
C GLY A 81 -4.08 6.47 6.76
N MET A 82 -3.35 6.36 7.87
CA MET A 82 -2.11 5.60 7.94
C MET A 82 -1.95 4.92 9.30
N LEU A 83 -1.41 3.70 9.26
CA LEU A 83 -0.89 2.97 10.40
C LEU A 83 0.55 2.55 10.05
N ALA A 84 1.49 2.82 10.93
CA ALA A 84 2.86 2.34 10.75
C ALA A 84 3.18 1.23 11.75
N PHE A 85 4.08 0.34 11.36
CA PHE A 85 4.56 -0.74 12.21
C PHE A 85 6.04 -1.02 11.98
N ASP A 86 6.70 -1.46 13.04
CA ASP A 86 7.97 -2.18 13.05
C ASP A 86 7.76 -3.52 13.76
N THR A 87 8.47 -3.82 14.84
CA THR A 87 8.15 -4.93 15.74
C THR A 87 6.79 -4.75 16.43
N HIS A 88 6.35 -3.48 16.58
CA HIS A 88 5.12 -3.06 17.22
C HIS A 88 4.32 -2.15 16.30
N ALA A 89 3.10 -1.80 16.66
CA ALA A 89 2.40 -0.69 16.02
C ALA A 89 3.00 0.63 16.54
N CYS A 90 3.29 1.53 15.61
CA CYS A 90 3.87 2.85 15.94
C CYS A 90 2.73 3.86 16.12
N ASP A 91 2.28 4.05 17.37
CA ASP A 91 1.13 4.92 17.68
C ASP A 91 1.39 6.38 17.29
N ASP A 92 2.63 6.85 17.32
CA ASP A 92 3.03 8.20 16.89
C ASP A 92 2.85 8.44 15.39
N LEU A 93 2.81 7.36 14.60
CA LEU A 93 2.58 7.39 13.15
C LEU A 93 1.16 6.92 12.78
N PHE A 94 0.25 6.90 13.74
CA PHE A 94 -1.16 6.58 13.49
C PHE A 94 -1.94 7.83 13.10
N MET A 95 -2.67 7.74 11.98
CA MET A 95 -3.66 8.74 11.59
C MET A 95 -4.92 8.05 11.07
N PRO A 96 -6.09 8.30 11.70
CA PRO A 96 -7.36 7.80 11.19
C PRO A 96 -7.68 8.39 9.82
N ALA A 97 -8.42 7.63 8.99
CA ALA A 97 -8.80 8.09 7.67
C ALA A 97 -9.63 9.38 7.75
N ARG A 98 -9.19 10.41 7.04
CA ARG A 98 -9.85 11.70 6.96
C ARG A 98 -9.73 12.30 5.58
N TYR A 99 -10.70 13.10 5.19
CA TYR A 99 -10.67 13.88 3.97
C TYR A 99 -9.93 15.20 4.19
N GLY A 100 -9.04 15.58 3.27
CA GLY A 100 -8.37 16.87 3.33
C GLY A 100 -7.25 16.99 2.29
N ARG A 101 -7.11 18.19 1.72
CA ARG A 101 -6.13 18.48 0.66
C ARG A 101 -4.67 18.23 1.08
N GLY A 102 -4.34 18.43 2.35
CA GLY A 102 -2.95 18.30 2.85
C GLY A 102 -2.65 16.97 3.54
N VAL A 103 -3.60 16.03 3.58
CA VAL A 103 -3.43 14.78 4.34
C VAL A 103 -2.26 13.95 3.83
N GLY A 104 -2.13 13.78 2.50
CA GLY A 104 -1.02 13.03 1.92
C GLY A 104 0.35 13.63 2.26
N ASN A 105 0.49 14.96 2.14
CA ASN A 105 1.73 15.66 2.48
C ASN A 105 2.07 15.50 3.96
N LEU A 106 1.07 15.61 4.84
CA LEU A 106 1.27 15.43 6.28
C LEU A 106 1.78 14.02 6.60
N LEU A 107 1.13 12.99 6.05
CA LEU A 107 1.54 11.59 6.24
C LEU A 107 2.95 11.33 5.68
N ALA A 108 3.26 11.85 4.51
CA ALA A 108 4.59 11.72 3.91
C ALA A 108 5.67 12.42 4.74
N THR A 109 5.36 13.58 5.33
CA THR A 109 6.27 14.28 6.24
C THR A 109 6.52 13.47 7.51
N MET A 110 5.47 12.93 8.13
CA MET A 110 5.60 12.03 9.29
C MET A 110 6.52 10.85 9.00
N LEU A 111 6.37 10.21 7.83
CA LEU A 111 7.24 9.09 7.42
C LEU A 111 8.69 9.53 7.18
N ARG A 112 8.92 10.70 6.56
CA ARG A 112 10.27 11.21 6.32
C ARG A 112 10.98 11.61 7.61
N GLU A 113 10.26 12.16 8.57
CA GLU A 113 10.78 12.54 9.88
C GLU A 113 11.08 11.31 10.75
N SER A 114 10.24 10.28 10.72
CA SER A 114 10.46 9.02 11.43
C SER A 114 11.71 8.26 10.97
N ALA A 115 12.23 8.57 9.79
CA ALA A 115 13.46 7.96 9.27
C ALA A 115 14.71 8.26 10.11
N SER A 116 14.67 9.28 10.99
CA SER A 116 15.77 9.65 11.90
C SER A 116 15.78 8.87 13.21
N ASP A 117 14.64 8.28 13.61
CA ASP A 117 14.50 7.60 14.90
C ASP A 117 15.12 6.20 14.88
N ALA A 118 15.43 5.65 16.04
CA ALA A 118 15.92 4.28 16.16
C ALA A 118 14.80 3.30 15.75
N ALA A 119 15.00 2.60 14.62
CA ALA A 119 14.04 1.62 14.16
C ALA A 119 14.28 0.27 14.83
N GLY A 120 13.19 -0.38 15.23
CA GLY A 120 13.21 -1.78 15.62
C GLY A 120 13.34 -2.72 14.39
N PRO A 121 13.59 -4.00 14.59
CA PRO A 121 13.49 -4.99 13.53
C PRO A 121 12.05 -5.05 13.01
N GLY A 122 11.88 -5.34 11.71
CA GLY A 122 10.56 -5.58 11.13
C GLY A 122 9.92 -6.83 11.73
N GLY A 123 8.60 -6.81 11.88
CA GLY A 123 7.98 -7.95 12.52
C GLY A 123 6.50 -8.15 12.22
N MET A 124 6.12 -9.42 12.16
CA MET A 124 4.75 -9.86 11.93
C MET A 124 3.81 -9.40 13.06
N ALA A 125 4.31 -9.25 14.29
CA ALA A 125 3.50 -8.83 15.44
C ALA A 125 2.96 -7.41 15.27
N GLY A 126 3.80 -6.47 14.79
CA GLY A 126 3.39 -5.10 14.48
C GLY A 126 2.36 -5.05 13.35
N LEU A 127 2.61 -5.77 12.25
CA LEU A 127 1.66 -5.88 11.16
C LEU A 127 0.32 -6.48 11.62
N LYS A 128 0.35 -7.54 12.44
CA LYS A 128 -0.86 -8.16 12.98
C LYS A 128 -1.69 -7.18 13.81
N ARG A 129 -1.05 -6.34 14.63
CA ARG A 129 -1.75 -5.29 15.40
C ARG A 129 -2.39 -4.26 14.48
N ALA A 130 -1.65 -3.75 13.48
CA ALA A 130 -2.17 -2.82 12.48
C ALA A 130 -3.37 -3.42 11.71
N ALA A 131 -3.26 -4.66 11.25
CA ALA A 131 -4.34 -5.38 10.58
C ALA A 131 -5.56 -5.59 11.50
N THR A 132 -5.35 -5.92 12.78
CA THR A 132 -6.42 -6.08 13.77
C THR A 132 -7.21 -4.78 13.97
N ALA A 133 -6.55 -3.63 13.96
CA ALA A 133 -7.21 -2.32 14.07
C ALA A 133 -8.13 -2.00 12.88
N LEU A 134 -7.90 -2.64 11.74
CA LEU A 134 -8.71 -2.49 10.51
C LEU A 134 -9.62 -3.70 10.23
N ALA A 135 -9.56 -4.75 11.06
CA ALA A 135 -10.34 -5.95 10.86
C ALA A 135 -11.85 -5.67 10.75
N GLY A 136 -12.50 -6.32 9.79
CA GLY A 136 -13.94 -6.17 9.53
C GLY A 136 -14.35 -4.87 8.85
N ARG A 137 -13.41 -3.96 8.56
CA ARG A 137 -13.70 -2.69 7.87
C ARG A 137 -13.66 -2.87 6.36
N GLN A 138 -14.63 -2.28 5.66
CA GLN A 138 -14.58 -2.12 4.22
C GLN A 138 -13.70 -0.91 3.88
N ALA A 139 -12.54 -1.16 3.30
CA ALA A 139 -11.56 -0.13 2.96
C ALA A 139 -10.69 -0.58 1.78
N LEU A 140 -10.05 0.38 1.11
CA LEU A 140 -8.91 0.11 0.25
C LEU A 140 -7.65 0.22 1.11
N ILE A 141 -6.89 -0.85 1.22
CA ILE A 141 -5.69 -0.92 2.07
C ILE A 141 -4.46 -1.11 1.20
N PHE A 142 -3.50 -0.20 1.30
CA PHE A 142 -2.17 -0.37 0.74
C PHE A 142 -1.22 -0.87 1.83
N LEU A 143 -0.70 -2.09 1.66
CA LEU A 143 0.29 -2.68 2.56
C LEU A 143 1.68 -2.47 1.99
N VAL A 144 2.44 -1.53 2.55
CA VAL A 144 3.73 -1.07 2.05
C VAL A 144 4.85 -1.63 2.91
N SER A 145 5.70 -2.49 2.36
CA SER A 145 6.85 -3.09 3.04
C SER A 145 7.87 -3.62 2.02
N ASP A 146 9.08 -3.91 2.45
CA ASP A 146 10.01 -4.73 1.67
C ASP A 146 9.79 -6.23 1.90
N PHE A 147 8.98 -6.59 2.88
CA PHE A 147 8.64 -7.97 3.24
C PHE A 147 9.87 -8.85 3.50
N HIS A 148 10.95 -8.32 4.08
CA HIS A 148 12.15 -9.10 4.38
C HIS A 148 12.05 -9.99 5.63
N TRP A 149 11.02 -9.77 6.45
CA TRP A 149 10.71 -10.62 7.59
C TRP A 149 10.08 -11.98 7.20
N PRO A 150 10.02 -12.98 8.10
CA PRO A 150 9.44 -14.30 7.82
C PRO A 150 7.97 -14.24 7.40
N LEU A 151 7.61 -14.88 6.28
CA LEU A 151 6.25 -14.81 5.70
C LEU A 151 5.29 -15.92 6.22
N ALA A 152 5.70 -16.74 7.17
CA ALA A 152 4.91 -17.90 7.62
C ALA A 152 3.51 -17.50 8.13
N GLU A 153 3.42 -16.41 8.89
CA GLU A 153 2.18 -15.90 9.47
C GLU A 153 1.44 -14.88 8.60
N LEU A 154 2.04 -14.41 7.50
CA LEU A 154 1.43 -13.42 6.61
C LEU A 154 0.02 -13.82 6.16
N PRO A 155 -0.24 -15.09 5.76
CA PRO A 155 -1.58 -15.54 5.41
C PRO A 155 -2.63 -15.25 6.49
N ALA A 156 -2.34 -15.58 7.73
CA ALA A 156 -3.27 -15.38 8.85
C ALA A 156 -3.52 -13.89 9.14
N VAL A 157 -2.54 -13.03 8.88
CA VAL A 157 -2.72 -11.57 9.02
C VAL A 157 -3.56 -11.00 7.89
N LEU A 158 -3.36 -11.46 6.66
CA LEU A 158 -4.20 -11.05 5.52
C LEU A 158 -5.65 -11.50 5.68
N ASP A 159 -5.91 -12.63 6.33
CA ASP A 159 -7.26 -13.12 6.62
C ASP A 159 -8.03 -12.18 7.58
N LEU A 160 -7.34 -11.38 8.41
CA LEU A 160 -8.00 -10.32 9.20
C LEU A 160 -8.57 -9.18 8.32
N LEU A 161 -8.03 -9.00 7.12
CA LEU A 161 -8.37 -7.93 6.18
C LEU A 161 -9.33 -8.41 5.07
N VAL A 162 -9.98 -9.55 5.21
CA VAL A 162 -10.85 -10.20 4.20
C VAL A 162 -11.97 -9.29 3.68
N HIS A 163 -12.43 -8.31 4.46
CA HIS A 163 -13.46 -7.35 4.05
C HIS A 163 -12.91 -6.11 3.34
N ALA A 164 -11.60 -5.98 3.25
CA ALA A 164 -10.93 -4.87 2.59
C ALA A 164 -10.33 -5.32 1.24
N TRP A 165 -10.17 -4.37 0.32
CA TRP A 165 -9.35 -4.60 -0.86
C TRP A 165 -7.91 -4.26 -0.51
N VAL A 166 -7.06 -5.27 -0.43
CA VAL A 166 -5.65 -5.11 -0.07
C VAL A 166 -4.78 -5.10 -1.31
N VAL A 167 -3.96 -4.04 -1.44
CA VAL A 167 -2.94 -3.90 -2.50
C VAL A 167 -1.57 -3.95 -1.84
N PRO A 168 -0.82 -5.05 -1.97
CA PRO A 168 0.55 -5.12 -1.48
C PRO A 168 1.49 -4.28 -2.34
N ILE A 169 2.25 -3.39 -1.69
CA ILE A 169 3.29 -2.57 -2.32
C ILE A 169 4.64 -3.07 -1.81
N VAL A 170 5.38 -3.74 -2.68
CA VAL A 170 6.71 -4.30 -2.36
C VAL A 170 7.77 -3.29 -2.76
N VAL A 171 8.46 -2.70 -1.78
CA VAL A 171 9.48 -1.66 -2.03
C VAL A 171 10.86 -2.26 -1.86
N TRP A 172 11.60 -2.38 -2.96
CA TRP A 172 12.97 -2.88 -2.98
C TRP A 172 13.93 -1.86 -3.60
N ASP A 173 15.16 -1.82 -3.10
CA ASP A 173 16.22 -1.04 -3.75
C ASP A 173 16.92 -1.87 -4.84
N ALA A 174 17.37 -1.22 -5.90
CA ALA A 174 18.08 -1.90 -7.00
C ALA A 174 19.32 -2.66 -6.52
N ALA A 175 19.98 -2.17 -5.45
CA ALA A 175 21.14 -2.84 -4.87
C ALA A 175 20.76 -4.13 -4.11
N GLU A 176 19.52 -4.28 -3.68
CA GLU A 176 19.02 -5.54 -3.09
C GLU A 176 18.68 -6.56 -4.19
N ILE A 177 18.18 -6.09 -5.34
CA ILE A 177 17.76 -6.94 -6.46
C ILE A 177 18.95 -7.52 -7.21
N ALA A 178 19.97 -6.68 -7.46
CA ALA A 178 21.13 -7.08 -8.23
C ALA A 178 22.43 -6.72 -7.50
N PRO A 179 23.34 -7.70 -7.32
CA PRO A 179 24.63 -7.42 -6.73
C PRO A 179 25.39 -6.39 -7.57
N PRO A 180 26.08 -5.41 -6.95
CA PRO A 180 26.80 -4.36 -7.67
C PRO A 180 27.84 -4.95 -8.63
N SER A 181 27.97 -4.34 -9.80
CA SER A 181 28.90 -4.80 -10.86
C SER A 181 30.37 -4.49 -10.57
N GLY A 182 30.65 -3.60 -9.62
CA GLY A 182 32.02 -3.14 -9.30
C GLY A 182 32.65 -3.87 -8.12
N GLY A 183 33.92 -4.28 -8.29
CA GLY A 183 34.77 -4.79 -7.21
C GLY A 183 34.46 -6.20 -6.71
N PRO A 184 35.48 -6.88 -6.17
CA PRO A 184 35.36 -8.22 -5.61
C PRO A 184 34.86 -8.23 -4.16
N LEU A 185 34.93 -7.10 -3.45
CA LEU A 185 34.56 -6.98 -2.03
C LEU A 185 33.38 -6.02 -1.86
N LEU A 186 32.38 -6.46 -1.11
CA LEU A 186 31.23 -5.65 -0.71
C LEU A 186 31.10 -5.68 0.81
N ALA A 187 31.14 -4.51 1.44
CA ALA A 187 30.74 -4.36 2.83
C ALA A 187 29.22 -4.27 2.91
N VAL A 188 28.60 -5.18 3.63
CA VAL A 188 27.16 -5.21 3.87
C VAL A 188 26.90 -4.99 5.35
N ASN A 189 26.06 -4.02 5.65
CA ASN A 189 25.56 -3.80 7.01
C ASN A 189 24.17 -4.41 7.10
N ASP A 190 23.95 -5.24 8.10
CA ASP A 190 22.62 -5.71 8.44
C ASP A 190 21.86 -4.55 9.09
N ALA A 191 20.79 -4.11 8.43
CA ALA A 191 19.99 -2.94 8.85
C ALA A 191 19.26 -3.14 10.19
N GLU A 192 19.04 -4.39 10.60
CA GLU A 192 18.33 -4.72 11.84
C GLU A 192 19.28 -4.95 13.03
N SER A 193 20.39 -5.63 12.79
CA SER A 193 21.35 -5.97 13.85
C SER A 193 22.56 -5.06 13.91
N GLY A 194 22.77 -4.18 12.92
CA GLY A 194 23.96 -3.34 12.76
C GLY A 194 25.26 -4.11 12.47
N ARG A 195 25.18 -5.42 12.27
CA ARG A 195 26.37 -6.24 12.04
C ARG A 195 26.92 -5.99 10.64
N GLN A 196 28.21 -5.68 10.58
CA GLN A 196 28.93 -5.52 9.32
C GLN A 196 29.54 -6.85 8.89
N ARG A 197 29.33 -7.20 7.61
CA ARG A 197 29.97 -8.35 6.96
C ARG A 197 30.61 -7.92 5.64
N THR A 198 31.79 -8.40 5.37
CA THR A 198 32.43 -8.22 4.08
C THR A 198 32.21 -9.48 3.25
N LEU A 199 31.54 -9.32 2.11
CA LEU A 199 31.28 -10.39 1.16
C LEU A 199 32.28 -10.30 0.01
N TRP A 200 32.83 -11.44 -0.34
CA TRP A 200 33.63 -11.57 -1.59
C TRP A 200 32.67 -11.92 -2.73
N LEU A 201 32.43 -10.97 -3.63
CA LEU A 201 31.49 -11.11 -4.75
C LEU A 201 32.09 -11.96 -5.89
N ARG A 202 32.26 -13.26 -5.65
CA ARG A 202 32.58 -14.24 -6.70
C ARG A 202 31.35 -14.50 -7.58
N GLY A 203 31.56 -15.08 -8.77
CA GLY A 203 30.46 -15.41 -9.69
C GLY A 203 29.35 -16.22 -9.03
N SER A 204 29.70 -17.24 -8.25
CA SER A 204 28.74 -18.08 -7.50
C SER A 204 27.94 -17.30 -6.46
N VAL A 205 28.54 -16.33 -5.76
CA VAL A 205 27.83 -15.49 -4.77
C VAL A 205 26.83 -14.60 -5.47
N ARG A 206 27.18 -14.03 -6.63
CA ARG A 206 26.28 -13.20 -7.44
C ARG A 206 25.10 -14.02 -7.98
N GLU A 207 25.32 -15.26 -8.35
CA GLU A 207 24.29 -16.17 -8.84
C GLU A 207 23.33 -16.55 -7.71
N HIS A 208 23.87 -16.99 -6.57
CA HIS A 208 23.07 -17.26 -5.36
C HIS A 208 22.23 -16.06 -4.90
N TRP A 209 22.77 -14.84 -5.01
CA TRP A 209 22.00 -13.63 -4.70
C TRP A 209 20.79 -13.49 -5.61
N ARG A 210 20.98 -13.57 -6.94
CA ARG A 210 19.88 -13.48 -7.91
C ARG A 210 18.83 -14.57 -7.70
N GLU A 211 19.28 -15.79 -7.43
CA GLU A 211 18.39 -16.89 -7.10
C GLU A 211 17.59 -16.64 -5.80
N ALA A 212 18.24 -16.10 -4.76
CA ALA A 212 17.56 -15.76 -3.51
C ALA A 212 16.48 -14.69 -3.70
N VAL A 213 16.81 -13.64 -4.48
CA VAL A 213 15.85 -12.60 -4.88
C VAL A 213 14.69 -13.19 -5.67
N ALA A 214 14.97 -14.03 -6.67
CA ALA A 214 13.94 -14.66 -7.48
C ALA A 214 13.02 -15.58 -6.63
N ARG A 215 13.61 -16.38 -5.74
CA ARG A 215 12.85 -17.23 -4.81
C ARG A 215 11.96 -16.39 -3.89
N ARG A 216 12.49 -15.28 -3.33
CA ARG A 216 11.70 -14.40 -2.46
C ARG A 216 10.55 -13.74 -3.22
N ARG A 217 10.80 -13.27 -4.44
CA ARG A 217 9.77 -12.69 -5.32
C ARG A 217 8.66 -13.71 -5.63
N ALA A 218 9.05 -14.94 -5.98
CA ALA A 218 8.09 -16.01 -6.25
C ALA A 218 7.28 -16.41 -5.00
N GLU A 219 7.93 -16.45 -3.83
CA GLU A 219 7.23 -16.73 -2.56
C GLU A 219 6.21 -15.65 -2.22
N LEU A 220 6.57 -14.37 -2.32
CA LEU A 220 5.66 -13.24 -2.11
C LEU A 220 4.49 -13.28 -3.09
N ALA A 221 4.78 -13.43 -4.39
CA ALA A 221 3.74 -13.50 -5.41
C ALA A 221 2.75 -14.64 -5.10
N ARG A 222 3.23 -15.83 -4.78
CA ARG A 222 2.38 -16.97 -4.43
C ARG A 222 1.49 -16.66 -3.23
N ARG A 223 2.05 -16.12 -2.11
CA ARG A 223 1.29 -15.81 -0.89
C ARG A 223 0.16 -14.82 -1.12
N PHE A 224 0.38 -13.84 -1.98
CA PHE A 224 -0.62 -12.83 -2.31
C PHE A 224 -1.63 -13.34 -3.33
N VAL A 225 -1.18 -14.00 -4.40
CA VAL A 225 -2.06 -14.52 -5.47
C VAL A 225 -3.01 -15.60 -4.94
N GLU A 226 -2.59 -16.45 -3.99
CA GLU A 226 -3.46 -17.41 -3.30
C GLU A 226 -4.67 -16.75 -2.62
N ARG A 227 -4.63 -15.42 -2.41
CA ARG A 227 -5.71 -14.60 -1.83
C ARG A 227 -6.33 -13.60 -2.80
N GLY A 228 -6.08 -13.77 -4.10
CA GLY A 228 -6.58 -12.87 -5.14
C GLY A 228 -5.93 -11.49 -5.13
N MET A 229 -4.78 -11.33 -4.46
CA MET A 229 -4.04 -10.07 -4.40
C MET A 229 -2.87 -10.11 -5.38
N GLN A 230 -2.68 -9.05 -6.16
CA GLN A 230 -1.49 -8.87 -6.99
C GLN A 230 -0.54 -7.89 -6.32
N PRO A 231 0.73 -8.25 -6.04
CA PRO A 231 1.69 -7.31 -5.48
C PRO A 231 2.18 -6.34 -6.56
N PHE A 232 2.23 -5.06 -6.22
CA PHE A 232 2.86 -4.03 -7.01
C PHE A 232 4.30 -3.82 -6.53
N TYR A 233 5.28 -3.92 -7.43
CA TYR A 233 6.69 -3.77 -7.10
C TYR A 233 7.18 -2.37 -7.42
N VAL A 234 7.82 -1.73 -6.44
CA VAL A 234 8.46 -0.42 -6.56
C VAL A 234 9.97 -0.62 -6.39
N GLU A 235 10.72 -0.36 -7.45
CA GLU A 235 12.17 -0.51 -7.46
C GLU A 235 12.83 0.86 -7.41
N SER A 236 13.41 1.22 -6.27
CA SER A 236 14.18 2.46 -6.02
C SER A 236 13.43 3.79 -6.15
N ALA A 237 12.35 3.88 -6.90
CA ALA A 237 11.53 5.09 -7.03
C ALA A 237 10.06 4.74 -7.33
N PHE A 238 9.14 5.53 -6.80
CA PHE A 238 7.72 5.39 -7.10
C PHE A 238 7.39 6.06 -8.44
N ASP A 239 6.68 5.32 -9.30
CA ASP A 239 6.14 5.80 -10.59
C ASP A 239 4.60 5.79 -10.55
N PRO A 240 3.94 6.96 -10.51
CA PRO A 240 2.48 7.07 -10.50
C PRO A 240 1.80 6.52 -11.76
N GLU A 241 2.50 6.58 -12.92
CA GLU A 241 1.95 6.06 -14.18
C GLU A 241 1.95 4.53 -14.18
N ALA A 242 3.02 3.91 -13.66
CA ALA A 242 3.08 2.46 -13.48
C ALA A 242 1.97 1.97 -12.53
N MET A 243 1.69 2.70 -11.45
CA MET A 243 0.58 2.40 -10.55
C MET A 243 -0.77 2.52 -11.24
N SER A 244 -0.95 3.53 -12.09
CA SER A 244 -2.19 3.69 -12.86
C SER A 244 -2.41 2.53 -13.83
N ARG A 245 -1.37 2.09 -14.53
CA ARG A 245 -1.42 0.91 -15.40
C ARG A 245 -1.76 -0.36 -14.62
N TYR A 246 -1.13 -0.56 -13.46
CA TYR A 246 -1.42 -1.70 -12.59
C TYR A 246 -2.92 -1.79 -12.25
N PHE A 247 -3.56 -0.68 -11.88
CA PHE A 247 -4.99 -0.69 -11.57
C PHE A 247 -5.85 -0.97 -12.80
N LEU A 248 -5.51 -0.45 -13.97
CA LEU A 248 -6.23 -0.74 -15.20
C LEU A 248 -6.17 -2.22 -15.58
N GLU A 249 -5.03 -2.87 -15.39
CA GLU A 249 -4.83 -4.28 -15.68
C GLU A 249 -5.47 -5.22 -14.63
N THR A 250 -5.54 -4.78 -13.37
CA THR A 250 -6.07 -5.61 -12.26
C THR A 250 -7.60 -5.56 -12.16
N ILE A 251 -8.23 -4.48 -12.65
CA ILE A 251 -9.69 -4.26 -12.56
C ILE A 251 -10.41 -4.68 -13.87
N ALA A 252 -9.66 -4.87 -14.98
CA ALA A 252 -10.20 -5.32 -16.25
C ALA A 252 -10.48 -6.83 -16.22
#